data_c031d344b3462794cfe5f926b442ac46
#
_entry.id   c031d344b3462794cfe5f926b442ac46
#
_cell.length_a   1.000
_cell.length_b   1.000
_cell.length_c   1.000
_cell.angle_alpha   90.00
_cell.angle_beta   90.00
_cell.angle_gamma   90.00
#
_symmetry.space_group_name_H-M   'P 1'
#
loop_
_entity.id
_entity.type
_entity.pdbx_description
1 polymer ?
#
loop_
_entity_poly.entity_id
_entity_poly.type
_entity_poly.pdbx_seq_one_letter_code
_entity_poly.pdbx_strand_id
1 'polypeptide(L)'
;LYDSLGLAMTFKDFQHIQNYFKSEEDRDPSMTEIRVLDTYWSDHCRHTTFSTELTDVSFGDGDYREPMEETYKQYIADHSEIFKGREDKFVCLMDLALMAMRKLKREGKLQDQEESDEINACSIVVPIEVDGVEEEWLVNFKNETHNHPTEIEPFGGAATCLGGAIRDPLSGRTYVYQAMRVTGAADPTVSVKDTLKGKLPQKKLVREAAHGYSSYGNQIGLATGAVKEIYHPNYVAKRMEIGAVLGAAPRRAVIR
;
A
#
# COMPACT_ATOMS: atom_id res chain seq x y z
N LEU A 1 -7.65 -31.69 7.16
CA LEU A 1 -6.34 -31.14 6.79
C LEU A 1 -6.39 -29.62 6.66
N TYR A 2 -7.29 -29.05 5.88
CA TYR A 2 -7.40 -27.58 5.70
C TYR A 2 -7.48 -26.83 7.04
N ASP A 3 -8.39 -27.19 7.90
CA ASP A 3 -8.59 -26.52 9.20
C ASP A 3 -7.39 -26.67 10.14
N SER A 4 -6.64 -27.76 10.02
CA SER A 4 -5.48 -28.04 10.89
C SER A 4 -4.21 -27.30 10.46
N LEU A 5 -4.15 -26.78 9.24
CA LEU A 5 -2.95 -26.14 8.68
C LEU A 5 -2.90 -24.62 8.89
N GLY A 6 -4.03 -23.98 9.22
CA GLY A 6 -4.12 -22.53 9.38
C GLY A 6 -3.70 -21.77 8.14
N LEU A 7 -4.22 -22.16 6.97
CA LEU A 7 -3.88 -21.61 5.67
C LEU A 7 -4.47 -20.21 5.48
N ALA A 8 -3.80 -19.37 4.70
CA ALA A 8 -4.27 -18.07 4.28
C ALA A 8 -5.28 -18.14 3.14
N MET A 9 -5.15 -19.15 2.25
CA MET A 9 -6.08 -19.40 1.15
C MET A 9 -7.46 -19.83 1.66
N THR A 10 -8.51 -19.62 0.85
CA THR A 10 -9.86 -20.10 1.17
C THR A 10 -9.97 -21.62 0.97
N PHE A 11 -11.01 -22.22 1.54
CA PHE A 11 -11.30 -23.65 1.32
C PHE A 11 -11.54 -23.97 -0.17
N LYS A 12 -12.16 -23.05 -0.92
CA LYS A 12 -12.38 -23.21 -2.37
C LYS A 12 -11.07 -23.22 -3.16
N ASP A 13 -10.12 -22.36 -2.78
CA ASP A 13 -8.77 -22.34 -3.37
C ASP A 13 -8.05 -23.65 -3.10
N PHE A 14 -8.14 -24.15 -1.87
CA PHE A 14 -7.56 -25.44 -1.49
C PHE A 14 -8.19 -26.60 -2.27
N GLN A 15 -9.49 -26.60 -2.49
CA GLN A 15 -10.15 -27.58 -3.37
C GLN A 15 -9.71 -27.45 -4.83
N HIS A 16 -9.49 -26.23 -5.33
CA HIS A 16 -8.96 -26.02 -6.68
C HIS A 16 -7.56 -26.65 -6.82
N ILE A 17 -6.69 -26.43 -5.87
CA ILE A 17 -5.36 -27.06 -5.82
C ILE A 17 -5.48 -28.58 -5.80
N GLN A 18 -6.36 -29.13 -4.95
CA GLN A 18 -6.58 -30.58 -4.89
C GLN A 18 -7.03 -31.14 -6.25
N ASN A 19 -7.94 -30.45 -6.92
CA ASN A 19 -8.44 -30.88 -8.22
C ASN A 19 -7.31 -30.85 -9.28
N TYR A 20 -6.52 -29.78 -9.31
CA TYR A 20 -5.36 -29.66 -10.19
C TYR A 20 -4.38 -30.84 -10.01
N PHE A 21 -3.96 -31.12 -8.80
CA PHE A 21 -3.04 -32.23 -8.54
C PHE A 21 -3.61 -33.58 -8.93
N LYS A 22 -4.92 -33.78 -8.80
CA LYS A 22 -5.59 -35.02 -9.26
C LYS A 22 -5.72 -35.14 -10.76
N SER A 23 -6.02 -34.04 -11.47
CA SER A 23 -6.32 -34.08 -12.91
C SER A 23 -5.08 -33.92 -13.78
N GLU A 24 -4.12 -33.09 -13.36
CA GLU A 24 -2.97 -32.71 -14.17
C GLU A 24 -1.68 -33.39 -13.73
N GLU A 25 -1.49 -33.56 -12.41
CA GLU A 25 -0.26 -34.11 -11.86
C GLU A 25 -0.35 -35.61 -11.55
N ASP A 26 -1.57 -36.16 -11.46
CA ASP A 26 -1.87 -37.56 -11.08
C ASP A 26 -1.16 -38.00 -9.77
N ARG A 27 -1.08 -37.08 -8.80
CA ARG A 27 -0.47 -37.30 -7.49
C ARG A 27 -1.04 -36.38 -6.43
N ASP A 28 -0.76 -36.66 -5.17
CA ASP A 28 -1.02 -35.71 -4.09
C ASP A 28 0.09 -34.64 -3.97
N PRO A 29 -0.26 -33.39 -3.60
CA PRO A 29 0.75 -32.40 -3.29
C PRO A 29 1.51 -32.76 -2.01
N SER A 30 2.80 -32.47 -1.97
CA SER A 30 3.58 -32.50 -0.74
C SER A 30 3.17 -31.37 0.22
N MET A 31 3.49 -31.50 1.49
CA MET A 31 3.24 -30.43 2.47
C MET A 31 3.98 -29.13 2.12
N THR A 32 5.15 -29.24 1.53
CA THR A 32 5.94 -28.09 1.07
C THR A 32 5.21 -27.36 -0.05
N GLU A 33 4.68 -28.07 -1.05
CA GLU A 33 3.90 -27.49 -2.14
C GLU A 33 2.64 -26.78 -1.62
N ILE A 34 1.92 -27.41 -0.69
CA ILE A 34 0.75 -26.76 -0.07
C ILE A 34 1.16 -25.44 0.60
N ARG A 35 2.24 -25.40 1.37
CA ARG A 35 2.71 -24.18 2.05
C ARG A 35 3.20 -23.11 1.09
N VAL A 36 3.90 -23.49 0.02
CA VAL A 36 4.35 -22.56 -1.02
C VAL A 36 3.14 -21.97 -1.75
N LEU A 37 2.19 -22.80 -2.17
CA LEU A 37 0.97 -22.34 -2.83
C LEU A 37 0.14 -21.43 -1.93
N ASP A 38 0.00 -21.76 -0.63
CA ASP A 38 -0.68 -20.91 0.33
C ASP A 38 -0.04 -19.52 0.44
N THR A 39 1.29 -19.45 0.39
CA THR A 39 2.02 -18.17 0.39
C THR A 39 1.72 -17.34 -0.86
N TYR A 40 1.70 -17.95 -2.04
CA TYR A 40 1.33 -17.28 -3.29
C TYR A 40 -0.14 -16.92 -3.36
N TRP A 41 -1.02 -17.69 -2.74
CA TRP A 41 -2.47 -17.47 -2.72
C TRP A 41 -2.92 -16.48 -1.64
N SER A 42 -2.00 -16.01 -0.81
CA SER A 42 -2.34 -15.05 0.23
C SER A 42 -2.87 -13.75 -0.37
N ASP A 43 -3.93 -13.23 0.20
CA ASP A 43 -4.54 -11.94 -0.20
C ASP A 43 -3.67 -10.78 0.31
N HIS A 44 -2.51 -10.59 -0.36
CA HIS A 44 -1.56 -9.54 -0.01
C HIS A 44 -2.22 -8.17 -0.14
N CYS A 45 -2.14 -7.37 0.93
CA CYS A 45 -2.80 -6.07 1.03
C CYS A 45 -4.32 -6.11 0.79
N ARG A 46 -4.93 -7.28 0.88
CA ARG A 46 -6.37 -7.51 0.65
C ARG A 46 -6.87 -7.10 -0.73
N HIS A 47 -6.03 -7.18 -1.76
CA HIS A 47 -6.42 -6.83 -3.12
C HIS A 47 -7.62 -7.63 -3.61
N THR A 48 -7.66 -8.94 -3.36
CA THR A 48 -8.78 -9.81 -3.72
C THR A 48 -10.06 -9.40 -2.96
N THR A 49 -9.95 -9.15 -1.65
CA THR A 49 -11.07 -8.69 -0.81
C THR A 49 -11.63 -7.36 -1.31
N PHE A 50 -10.76 -6.37 -1.59
CA PHE A 50 -11.18 -5.06 -2.10
C PHE A 50 -11.76 -5.12 -3.52
N SER A 51 -11.40 -6.14 -4.30
CA SER A 51 -11.92 -6.37 -5.66
C SER A 51 -13.12 -7.32 -5.70
N THR A 52 -13.67 -7.73 -4.56
CA THR A 52 -14.88 -8.53 -4.50
C THR A 52 -16.10 -7.71 -4.94
N GLU A 53 -16.94 -8.27 -5.81
CA GLU A 53 -18.19 -7.64 -6.23
C GLU A 53 -19.13 -7.39 -5.05
N LEU A 54 -19.63 -6.17 -4.94
CA LEU A 54 -20.62 -5.77 -3.94
C LEU A 54 -22.02 -5.82 -4.57
N THR A 55 -22.82 -6.78 -4.14
CA THR A 55 -24.19 -7.00 -4.66
C THR A 55 -25.27 -6.46 -3.74
N ASP A 56 -24.95 -6.28 -2.45
CA ASP A 56 -25.86 -5.76 -1.44
C ASP A 56 -25.12 -4.78 -0.53
N VAL A 57 -25.59 -3.53 -0.53
CA VAL A 57 -25.00 -2.45 0.27
C VAL A 57 -26.08 -1.79 1.10
N SER A 58 -25.93 -1.82 2.40
CA SER A 58 -26.81 -1.17 3.36
C SER A 58 -26.03 -0.28 4.33
N PHE A 59 -26.69 0.74 4.86
CA PHE A 59 -26.11 1.68 5.78
C PHE A 59 -26.76 1.57 7.15
N GLY A 60 -25.96 1.38 8.18
CA GLY A 60 -26.44 1.38 9.56
C GLY A 60 -26.89 2.77 10.01
N ASP A 61 -27.73 2.80 11.06
CA ASP A 61 -28.18 4.05 11.65
C ASP A 61 -27.01 4.78 12.37
N GLY A 62 -26.98 6.10 12.26
CA GLY A 62 -25.96 6.94 12.87
C GLY A 62 -25.83 8.30 12.20
N ASP A 63 -25.03 9.20 12.80
CA ASP A 63 -24.88 10.60 12.37
C ASP A 63 -24.28 10.73 10.95
N TYR A 64 -23.59 9.72 10.46
CA TYR A 64 -22.94 9.72 9.14
C TYR A 64 -23.72 8.92 8.08
N ARG A 65 -24.89 8.38 8.40
CA ARG A 65 -25.68 7.58 7.46
C ARG A 65 -26.00 8.34 6.19
N GLU A 66 -26.63 9.50 6.34
CA GLU A 66 -27.10 10.29 5.21
C GLU A 66 -25.96 10.74 4.26
N PRO A 67 -24.84 11.36 4.74
CA PRO A 67 -23.72 11.70 3.89
C PRO A 67 -23.06 10.51 3.22
N MET A 68 -23.03 9.34 3.87
CA MET A 68 -22.48 8.11 3.27
C MET A 68 -23.39 7.57 2.16
N GLU A 69 -24.71 7.57 2.36
CA GLU A 69 -25.67 7.17 1.33
C GLU A 69 -25.62 8.10 0.10
N GLU A 70 -25.51 9.40 0.32
CA GLU A 70 -25.36 10.38 -0.78
C GLU A 70 -24.07 10.17 -1.57
N THR A 71 -22.95 9.98 -0.87
CA THR A 71 -21.66 9.69 -1.50
C THR A 71 -21.70 8.39 -2.30
N TYR A 72 -22.34 7.36 -1.77
CA TYR A 72 -22.50 6.10 -2.49
C TYR A 72 -23.39 6.24 -3.72
N LYS A 73 -24.50 6.96 -3.65
CA LYS A 73 -25.34 7.27 -4.82
C LYS A 73 -24.54 8.00 -5.91
N GLN A 74 -23.71 8.98 -5.52
CA GLN A 74 -22.85 9.68 -6.46
C GLN A 74 -21.84 8.73 -7.10
N TYR A 75 -21.21 7.85 -6.30
CA TYR A 75 -20.30 6.83 -6.82
C TYR A 75 -20.97 5.91 -7.85
N ILE A 76 -22.17 5.41 -7.59
CA ILE A 76 -22.91 4.55 -8.52
C ILE A 76 -23.22 5.29 -9.84
N ALA A 77 -23.58 6.57 -9.77
CA ALA A 77 -23.80 7.40 -10.96
C ALA A 77 -22.51 7.56 -11.77
N ASP A 78 -21.41 7.92 -11.12
CA ASP A 78 -20.09 8.06 -11.76
C ASP A 78 -19.59 6.74 -12.35
N HIS A 79 -19.77 5.62 -11.63
CA HIS A 79 -19.45 4.26 -12.11
C HIS A 79 -20.19 3.94 -13.41
N SER A 80 -21.50 4.14 -13.42
CA SER A 80 -22.35 3.86 -14.59
C SER A 80 -21.97 4.72 -15.79
N GLU A 81 -21.55 5.95 -15.57
CA GLU A 81 -21.10 6.84 -16.63
C GLU A 81 -19.73 6.49 -17.16
N ILE A 82 -18.76 6.23 -16.26
CA ILE A 82 -17.36 5.97 -16.62
C ILE A 82 -17.22 4.61 -17.32
N PHE A 83 -17.96 3.60 -16.85
CA PHE A 83 -17.91 2.25 -17.39
C PHE A 83 -19.06 1.90 -18.33
N LYS A 84 -19.69 2.90 -18.92
CA LYS A 84 -20.79 2.68 -19.88
C LYS A 84 -20.38 1.69 -20.98
N GLY A 85 -21.10 0.57 -21.09
CA GLY A 85 -20.81 -0.49 -22.07
C GLY A 85 -19.70 -1.49 -21.63
N ARG A 86 -19.27 -1.46 -20.38
CA ARG A 86 -18.28 -2.37 -19.79
C ARG A 86 -18.95 -3.25 -18.73
N GLU A 87 -19.53 -4.37 -19.15
CA GLU A 87 -20.18 -5.34 -18.24
C GLU A 87 -19.19 -6.08 -17.33
N ASP A 88 -17.91 -6.09 -17.69
CA ASP A 88 -16.81 -6.66 -16.89
C ASP A 88 -16.43 -5.80 -15.66
N LYS A 89 -16.99 -4.60 -15.54
CA LYS A 89 -16.74 -3.67 -14.43
C LYS A 89 -17.89 -3.70 -13.44
N PHE A 90 -17.66 -4.32 -12.30
CA PHE A 90 -18.61 -4.40 -11.22
C PHE A 90 -18.25 -3.44 -10.08
N VAL A 91 -19.23 -3.16 -9.23
CA VAL A 91 -19.06 -2.34 -8.02
C VAL A 91 -18.20 -3.08 -7.00
N CYS A 92 -17.11 -2.48 -6.55
CA CYS A 92 -16.26 -3.04 -5.50
C CYS A 92 -15.54 -1.92 -4.73
N LEU A 93 -14.96 -2.24 -3.58
CA LEU A 93 -14.25 -1.24 -2.75
C LEU A 93 -13.03 -0.64 -3.46
N MET A 94 -12.31 -1.44 -4.26
CA MET A 94 -11.17 -0.94 -5.03
C MET A 94 -11.61 0.07 -6.09
N ASP A 95 -12.73 -0.19 -6.75
CA ASP A 95 -13.28 0.74 -7.73
C ASP A 95 -13.74 2.04 -7.09
N LEU A 96 -14.43 1.94 -5.96
CA LEU A 96 -14.84 3.11 -5.17
C LEU A 96 -13.62 3.98 -4.77
N ALA A 97 -12.53 3.36 -4.35
CA ALA A 97 -11.30 4.08 -3.98
C ALA A 97 -10.66 4.81 -5.18
N LEU A 98 -10.80 4.29 -6.39
CA LEU A 98 -10.18 4.84 -7.61
C LEU A 98 -11.11 5.76 -8.41
N MET A 99 -12.38 5.84 -8.09
CA MET A 99 -13.38 6.51 -8.90
C MET A 99 -13.10 8.01 -9.10
N ALA A 100 -12.71 8.70 -8.04
CA ALA A 100 -12.39 10.14 -8.12
C ALA A 100 -11.23 10.40 -9.10
N MET A 101 -10.17 9.58 -9.06
CA MET A 101 -9.04 9.68 -9.99
C MET A 101 -9.48 9.42 -11.43
N ARG A 102 -10.29 8.40 -11.68
CA ARG A 102 -10.81 8.07 -13.01
C ARG A 102 -11.67 9.17 -13.59
N LYS A 103 -12.50 9.78 -12.75
CA LYS A 103 -13.33 10.93 -13.14
C LYS A 103 -12.48 12.14 -13.52
N LEU A 104 -11.50 12.51 -12.70
CA LEU A 104 -10.57 13.59 -12.98
C LEU A 104 -9.78 13.35 -14.26
N LYS A 105 -9.33 12.11 -14.49
CA LYS A 105 -8.64 11.74 -15.73
C LYS A 105 -9.54 11.90 -16.97
N ARG A 106 -10.79 11.46 -16.89
CA ARG A 106 -11.76 11.61 -17.96
C ARG A 106 -12.09 13.08 -18.26
N GLU A 107 -12.10 13.91 -17.23
CA GLU A 107 -12.30 15.37 -17.34
C GLU A 107 -11.04 16.12 -17.85
N GLY A 108 -9.94 15.41 -18.13
CA GLY A 108 -8.68 16.00 -18.60
C GLY A 108 -7.93 16.81 -17.53
N LYS A 109 -8.15 16.51 -16.24
CA LYS A 109 -7.50 17.22 -15.13
C LYS A 109 -6.21 16.58 -14.63
N LEU A 110 -5.80 15.48 -15.23
CA LEU A 110 -4.57 14.74 -14.90
C LEU A 110 -3.65 14.60 -16.12
N GLN A 111 -3.54 15.66 -16.91
CA GLN A 111 -2.77 15.65 -18.17
C GLN A 111 -1.26 15.60 -17.95
N ASP A 112 -0.80 16.05 -16.79
CA ASP A 112 0.59 15.99 -16.34
C ASP A 112 0.99 14.63 -15.78
N GLN A 113 0.01 13.76 -15.51
CA GLN A 113 0.31 12.39 -15.09
C GLN A 113 0.98 11.60 -16.22
N GLU A 114 2.15 11.06 -15.94
CA GLU A 114 2.80 10.16 -16.86
C GLU A 114 2.05 8.83 -17.00
N GLU A 115 1.86 8.36 -18.24
CA GLU A 115 1.33 7.05 -18.54
C GLU A 115 2.46 6.11 -18.96
N SER A 116 2.63 5.02 -18.24
CA SER A 116 3.62 4.00 -18.55
C SER A 116 3.23 2.64 -17.96
N ASP A 117 3.89 1.58 -18.41
CA ASP A 117 3.74 0.24 -17.86
C ASP A 117 4.35 0.10 -16.45
N GLU A 118 5.17 1.06 -16.04
CA GLU A 118 5.78 1.14 -14.72
C GLU A 118 4.82 1.86 -13.76
N ILE A 119 4.08 1.13 -12.96
CA ILE A 119 3.01 1.64 -12.10
C ILE A 119 3.31 1.58 -10.60
N ASN A 120 4.54 1.25 -10.22
CA ASN A 120 4.92 1.10 -8.81
C ASN A 120 5.01 2.44 -8.05
N ALA A 121 5.18 3.56 -8.77
CA ALA A 121 5.13 4.90 -8.22
C ALA A 121 4.36 5.83 -9.17
N CYS A 122 3.66 6.83 -8.61
CA CYS A 122 3.01 7.85 -9.42
C CYS A 122 4.04 8.88 -9.90
N SER A 123 4.01 9.18 -11.20
CA SER A 123 4.87 10.19 -11.83
C SER A 123 4.05 11.28 -12.47
N ILE A 124 4.53 12.51 -12.37
CA ILE A 124 4.03 13.66 -13.14
C ILE A 124 5.16 14.24 -14.00
N VAL A 125 4.80 14.77 -15.15
CA VAL A 125 5.71 15.51 -16.01
C VAL A 125 5.73 16.96 -15.58
N VAL A 126 6.91 17.48 -15.23
CA VAL A 126 7.09 18.85 -14.77
C VAL A 126 8.11 19.55 -15.66
N PRO A 127 7.79 20.70 -16.30
CA PRO A 127 8.80 21.52 -16.97
C PRO A 127 9.63 22.23 -15.91
N ILE A 128 10.95 22.13 -16.02
CA ILE A 128 11.91 22.82 -15.16
C ILE A 128 12.99 23.50 -16.01
N GLU A 129 13.50 24.62 -15.53
CA GLU A 129 14.62 25.31 -16.15
C GLU A 129 15.94 24.79 -15.60
N VAL A 130 16.81 24.30 -16.47
CA VAL A 130 18.16 23.85 -16.16
C VAL A 130 19.13 24.66 -17.02
N ASP A 131 19.99 25.46 -16.40
CA ASP A 131 20.98 26.31 -17.09
C ASP A 131 20.38 27.22 -18.17
N GLY A 132 19.17 27.74 -17.94
CA GLY A 132 18.45 28.61 -18.87
C GLY A 132 17.73 27.88 -20.00
N VAL A 133 17.66 26.55 -19.96
CA VAL A 133 16.92 25.72 -20.93
C VAL A 133 15.80 24.98 -20.22
N GLU A 134 14.57 25.07 -20.76
CA GLU A 134 13.44 24.31 -20.26
C GLU A 134 13.56 22.83 -20.64
N GLU A 135 13.46 21.95 -19.67
CA GLU A 135 13.47 20.50 -19.84
C GLU A 135 12.25 19.88 -19.16
N GLU A 136 11.71 18.80 -19.75
CA GLU A 136 10.70 17.96 -19.07
C GLU A 136 11.38 16.98 -18.12
N TRP A 137 10.92 16.98 -16.89
CA TRP A 137 11.35 16.04 -15.86
C TRP A 137 10.19 15.19 -15.37
N LEU A 138 10.49 13.96 -14.99
CA LEU A 138 9.57 13.12 -14.22
C LEU A 138 9.81 13.36 -12.75
N VAL A 139 8.75 13.68 -12.03
CA VAL A 139 8.75 13.75 -10.57
C VAL A 139 7.89 12.61 -10.05
N ASN A 140 8.50 11.70 -9.31
CA ASN A 140 7.83 10.58 -8.69
C ASN A 140 7.48 10.88 -7.25
N PHE A 141 6.31 10.40 -6.84
CA PHE A 141 5.93 10.28 -5.44
C PHE A 141 5.56 8.83 -5.13
N LYS A 142 6.13 8.31 -4.05
CA LYS A 142 5.76 7.01 -3.49
C LYS A 142 5.61 7.12 -1.98
N ASN A 143 4.54 6.53 -1.46
CA ASN A 143 4.40 6.27 -0.04
C ASN A 143 4.25 4.77 0.21
N GLU A 144 4.76 4.32 1.35
CA GLU A 144 4.69 2.93 1.79
C GLU A 144 4.24 2.90 3.25
N THR A 145 3.30 2.01 3.56
CA THR A 145 2.89 1.73 4.94
C THR A 145 3.41 0.37 5.37
N HIS A 146 4.12 0.32 6.50
CA HIS A 146 4.74 -0.90 7.00
C HIS A 146 4.45 -1.09 8.50
N ASN A 147 3.17 -1.03 8.85
CA ASN A 147 2.69 -0.98 10.24
C ASN A 147 2.98 -2.28 11.00
N HIS A 148 2.52 -3.41 10.47
CA HIS A 148 2.60 -4.69 11.17
C HIS A 148 4.03 -5.21 11.34
N PRO A 149 4.88 -5.22 10.31
CA PRO A 149 6.27 -5.62 10.48
C PRO A 149 7.04 -4.73 11.44
N THR A 150 6.80 -3.40 11.42
CA THR A 150 7.42 -2.47 12.37
C THR A 150 6.95 -2.69 13.81
N GLU A 151 5.71 -3.14 14.01
CA GLU A 151 5.20 -3.51 15.32
C GLU A 151 5.93 -4.73 15.92
N ILE A 152 6.33 -5.69 15.08
CA ILE A 152 6.94 -6.95 15.51
C ILE A 152 8.45 -6.80 15.65
N GLU A 153 9.09 -6.24 14.63
CA GLU A 153 10.53 -5.97 14.57
C GLU A 153 10.76 -4.52 14.11
N PRO A 154 10.80 -3.57 15.05
CA PRO A 154 10.69 -2.14 14.71
C PRO A 154 11.86 -1.60 13.89
N PHE A 155 13.09 -2.07 14.11
CA PHE A 155 14.24 -1.61 13.34
C PHE A 155 14.14 -2.02 11.86
N GLY A 156 14.05 -3.32 11.59
CA GLY A 156 13.97 -3.84 10.22
C GLY A 156 12.66 -3.47 9.52
N GLY A 157 11.54 -3.44 10.28
CA GLY A 157 10.25 -3.03 9.75
C GLY A 157 10.26 -1.60 9.23
N ALA A 158 10.77 -0.65 10.00
CA ALA A 158 10.88 0.76 9.57
C ALA A 158 11.95 0.96 8.49
N ALA A 159 13.06 0.23 8.54
CA ALA A 159 14.07 0.25 7.49
C ALA A 159 13.48 -0.25 6.16
N THR A 160 12.73 -1.34 6.19
CA THR A 160 12.05 -1.89 5.00
C THR A 160 10.95 -0.96 4.48
N CYS A 161 10.24 -0.25 5.36
CA CYS A 161 9.28 0.78 4.98
C CYS A 161 9.92 1.83 4.05
N LEU A 162 11.04 2.42 4.49
CA LEU A 162 11.78 3.37 3.65
C LEU A 162 12.36 2.70 2.40
N GLY A 163 12.94 1.49 2.57
CA GLY A 163 13.53 0.73 1.47
C GLY A 163 12.53 0.41 0.36
N GLY A 164 11.31 0.01 0.69
CA GLY A 164 10.22 -0.20 -0.26
C GLY A 164 9.84 1.09 -0.99
N ALA A 165 9.65 2.16 -0.23
CA ALA A 165 9.34 3.47 -0.80
C ALA A 165 10.41 3.95 -1.80
N ILE A 166 11.70 3.66 -1.55
CA ILE A 166 12.81 4.05 -2.44
C ILE A 166 12.89 3.16 -3.68
N ARG A 167 12.73 1.85 -3.51
CA ARG A 167 12.89 0.89 -4.63
C ARG A 167 11.88 1.09 -5.75
N ASP A 168 10.66 1.51 -5.44
CA ASP A 168 9.61 1.68 -6.44
C ASP A 168 9.91 2.83 -7.43
N PRO A 169 10.26 4.05 -7.00
CA PRO A 169 10.72 5.09 -7.92
C PRO A 169 12.01 4.72 -8.68
N LEU A 170 12.93 3.99 -8.05
CA LEU A 170 14.13 3.50 -8.74
C LEU A 170 13.78 2.51 -9.85
N SER A 171 12.77 1.63 -9.65
CA SER A 171 12.26 0.77 -10.73
C SER A 171 11.69 1.59 -11.87
N GLY A 172 11.07 2.73 -11.58
CA GLY A 172 10.60 3.72 -12.55
C GLY A 172 11.70 4.62 -13.16
N ARG A 173 12.98 4.33 -12.88
CA ARG A 173 14.17 5.02 -13.38
C ARG A 173 14.36 6.44 -12.87
N THR A 174 13.76 6.78 -11.74
CA THR A 174 13.98 8.08 -11.09
C THR A 174 14.93 7.95 -9.90
N TYR A 175 15.72 8.97 -9.66
CA TYR A 175 16.58 9.07 -8.49
C TYR A 175 15.82 9.66 -7.32
N VAL A 176 15.79 8.95 -6.19
CA VAL A 176 15.15 9.42 -4.97
C VAL A 176 16.07 10.40 -4.25
N TYR A 177 15.60 11.61 -4.03
CA TYR A 177 16.40 12.69 -3.45
C TYR A 177 15.90 13.17 -2.08
N GLN A 178 14.67 12.82 -1.70
CA GLN A 178 14.10 13.21 -0.41
C GLN A 178 13.17 12.14 0.16
N ALA A 179 13.31 11.88 1.45
CA ALA A 179 12.38 11.07 2.22
C ALA A 179 11.55 11.91 3.20
N MET A 180 10.40 11.38 3.56
CA MET A 180 9.50 11.90 4.59
C MET A 180 9.00 10.73 5.44
N ARG A 181 8.68 11.00 6.71
CA ARG A 181 8.19 9.98 7.63
C ARG A 181 7.01 10.49 8.43
N VAL A 182 5.92 9.73 8.44
CA VAL A 182 4.76 9.99 9.30
C VAL A 182 4.47 8.73 10.12
N THR A 183 4.39 8.87 11.42
CA THR A 183 4.20 7.73 12.33
C THR A 183 3.12 8.00 13.36
N GLY A 184 2.54 6.93 13.89
CA GLY A 184 1.63 6.95 15.01
C GLY A 184 2.06 5.95 16.08
N ALA A 185 2.19 6.39 17.32
CA ALA A 185 2.59 5.58 18.47
C ALA A 185 1.73 5.91 19.68
N ALA A 186 1.63 4.98 20.64
CA ALA A 186 1.15 5.30 21.96
C ALA A 186 2.27 5.95 22.78
N ASP A 187 1.95 6.36 24.03
CA ASP A 187 2.88 7.08 24.88
C ASP A 187 4.17 6.29 25.16
N PRO A 188 5.34 6.75 24.69
CA PRO A 188 6.61 6.07 24.90
C PRO A 188 7.15 6.19 26.34
N THR A 189 6.52 6.99 27.19
CA THR A 189 6.93 7.17 28.60
C THR A 189 6.30 6.14 29.53
N VAL A 190 5.34 5.36 29.04
CA VAL A 190 4.70 4.28 29.81
C VAL A 190 5.75 3.28 30.28
N SER A 191 5.63 2.88 31.55
CA SER A 191 6.54 1.91 32.16
C SER A 191 6.49 0.56 31.46
N VAL A 192 7.63 -0.12 31.34
CA VAL A 192 7.72 -1.46 30.73
C VAL A 192 6.77 -2.47 31.39
N LYS A 193 6.57 -2.37 32.72
CA LYS A 193 5.64 -3.24 33.46
C LYS A 193 4.18 -3.08 33.06
N ASP A 194 3.82 -1.93 32.49
CA ASP A 194 2.45 -1.59 32.06
C ASP A 194 2.26 -1.86 30.55
N THR A 195 3.23 -2.52 29.92
CA THR A 195 3.14 -2.93 28.51
C THR A 195 2.02 -3.94 28.31
N LEU A 196 1.18 -3.72 27.29
CA LEU A 196 0.12 -4.64 26.93
C LEU A 196 0.69 -6.03 26.60
N LYS A 197 0.06 -7.08 27.12
CA LYS A 197 0.49 -8.45 26.89
C LYS A 197 0.59 -8.77 25.39
N GLY A 198 1.70 -9.34 24.98
CA GLY A 198 1.95 -9.70 23.57
C GLY A 198 2.43 -8.53 22.69
N LYS A 199 2.71 -7.37 23.29
CA LYS A 199 3.25 -6.18 22.62
C LYS A 199 4.66 -5.85 23.09
N LEU A 200 5.40 -5.13 22.25
CA LEU A 200 6.66 -4.52 22.66
C LEU A 200 6.38 -3.21 23.43
N PRO A 201 7.27 -2.83 24.38
CA PRO A 201 7.17 -1.54 25.02
C PRO A 201 7.18 -0.39 24.01
N GLN A 202 6.31 0.60 24.18
CA GLN A 202 6.19 1.73 23.23
C GLN A 202 7.50 2.48 23.06
N LYS A 203 8.28 2.66 24.14
CA LYS A 203 9.61 3.27 24.09
C LYS A 203 10.57 2.52 23.15
N LYS A 204 10.53 1.19 23.16
CA LYS A 204 11.34 0.35 22.26
C LYS A 204 10.86 0.52 20.83
N LEU A 205 9.55 0.42 20.58
CA LEU A 205 8.96 0.60 19.25
C LEU A 205 9.38 1.93 18.61
N VAL A 206 9.20 3.04 19.33
CA VAL A 206 9.52 4.38 18.84
C VAL A 206 11.01 4.53 18.51
N ARG A 207 11.89 4.11 19.43
CA ARG A 207 13.34 4.27 19.26
C ARG A 207 13.90 3.40 18.14
N GLU A 208 13.58 2.12 18.13
CA GLU A 208 14.11 1.18 17.15
C GLU A 208 13.55 1.46 15.74
N ALA A 209 12.28 1.85 15.63
CA ALA A 209 11.70 2.26 14.36
C ALA A 209 12.36 3.53 13.80
N ALA A 210 12.59 4.55 14.64
CA ALA A 210 13.30 5.75 14.21
C ALA A 210 14.74 5.43 13.78
N HIS A 211 15.41 4.57 14.52
CA HIS A 211 16.79 4.13 14.20
C HIS A 211 16.83 3.34 12.89
N GLY A 212 15.91 2.39 12.67
CA GLY A 212 15.85 1.61 11.42
C GLY A 212 15.59 2.47 10.19
N TYR A 213 14.63 3.39 10.27
CA TYR A 213 14.34 4.33 9.19
C TYR A 213 15.56 5.20 8.85
N SER A 214 16.17 5.81 9.87
CA SER A 214 17.36 6.64 9.74
C SER A 214 18.56 5.84 9.19
N SER A 215 18.77 4.61 9.66
CA SER A 215 19.86 3.75 9.23
C SER A 215 19.80 3.47 7.73
N TYR A 216 18.62 3.15 7.19
CA TYR A 216 18.48 2.89 5.75
C TYR A 216 18.79 4.14 4.92
N GLY A 217 18.20 5.29 5.28
CA GLY A 217 18.45 6.54 4.58
C GLY A 217 19.92 6.96 4.61
N ASN A 218 20.57 6.85 5.77
CA ASN A 218 21.98 7.23 5.93
C ASN A 218 22.93 6.37 5.09
N GLN A 219 22.63 5.08 4.89
CA GLN A 219 23.48 4.19 4.07
C GLN A 219 23.50 4.58 2.60
N ILE A 220 22.45 5.20 2.11
CA ILE A 220 22.36 5.66 0.70
C ILE A 220 22.48 7.18 0.55
N GLY A 221 22.74 7.90 1.64
CA GLY A 221 22.89 9.35 1.62
C GLY A 221 21.59 10.13 1.42
N LEU A 222 20.43 9.52 1.73
CA LEU A 222 19.11 10.14 1.56
C LEU A 222 18.69 10.89 2.83
N ALA A 223 18.43 12.19 2.70
CA ALA A 223 17.90 13.00 3.79
C ALA A 223 16.40 12.77 4.02
N THR A 224 15.99 12.68 5.28
CA THR A 224 14.57 12.72 5.68
C THR A 224 14.20 14.17 5.98
N GLY A 225 13.59 14.86 5.01
CA GLY A 225 13.29 16.29 5.08
C GLY A 225 12.11 16.65 5.99
N ALA A 226 11.22 15.70 6.27
CA ALA A 226 10.09 15.90 7.18
C ALA A 226 9.83 14.66 8.01
N VAL A 227 9.69 14.83 9.32
CA VAL A 227 9.32 13.76 10.26
C VAL A 227 8.18 14.27 11.13
N LYS A 228 7.07 13.54 11.15
CA LYS A 228 5.97 13.83 12.06
C LYS A 228 5.55 12.54 12.77
N GLU A 229 5.66 12.53 14.09
CA GLU A 229 5.17 11.45 14.93
C GLU A 229 3.97 11.94 15.74
N ILE A 230 2.87 11.18 15.68
CA ILE A 230 1.60 11.45 16.33
C ILE A 230 1.47 10.47 17.48
N TYR A 231 1.18 10.98 18.67
CA TYR A 231 0.95 10.16 19.87
C TYR A 231 -0.53 10.11 20.21
N HIS A 232 -1.07 8.89 20.29
CA HIS A 232 -2.46 8.68 20.70
C HIS A 232 -2.58 7.30 21.36
N PRO A 233 -3.36 7.16 22.47
CA PRO A 233 -3.47 5.89 23.20
C PRO A 233 -3.89 4.70 22.35
N ASN A 234 -4.72 4.91 21.34
CA ASN A 234 -5.21 3.84 20.48
C ASN A 234 -4.12 3.20 19.62
N TYR A 235 -2.99 3.88 19.39
CA TYR A 235 -1.85 3.28 18.67
C TYR A 235 -1.13 2.18 19.47
N VAL A 236 -1.51 1.93 20.73
CA VAL A 236 -1.06 0.74 21.45
C VAL A 236 -1.53 -0.55 20.76
N ALA A 237 -2.69 -0.51 20.09
CA ALA A 237 -3.22 -1.66 19.36
C ALA A 237 -2.40 -1.99 18.10
N LYS A 238 -2.02 -0.97 17.36
CA LYS A 238 -1.21 -1.08 16.13
C LYS A 238 -0.47 0.25 15.86
N ARG A 239 0.87 0.16 15.78
CA ARG A 239 1.69 1.27 15.33
C ARG A 239 1.38 1.64 13.88
N MET A 240 1.39 2.92 13.57
CA MET A 240 1.41 3.42 12.19
C MET A 240 2.85 3.78 11.79
N GLU A 241 3.33 3.23 10.71
CA GLU A 241 4.63 3.54 10.12
C GLU A 241 4.45 3.80 8.63
N ILE A 242 4.64 5.06 8.21
CA ILE A 242 4.52 5.50 6.83
C ILE A 242 5.82 6.16 6.41
N GLY A 243 6.43 5.63 5.36
CA GLY A 243 7.51 6.26 4.64
C GLY A 243 7.00 6.85 3.33
N ALA A 244 7.49 8.00 2.94
CA ALA A 244 7.23 8.57 1.64
C ALA A 244 8.51 9.15 1.05
N VAL A 245 8.60 9.17 -0.26
CA VAL A 245 9.78 9.70 -0.96
C VAL A 245 9.38 10.50 -2.20
N LEU A 246 10.27 11.39 -2.58
CA LEU A 246 10.27 12.07 -3.88
C LEU A 246 11.46 11.60 -4.69
N GLY A 247 11.22 11.22 -5.93
CA GLY A 247 12.25 10.90 -6.92
C GLY A 247 12.09 11.78 -8.14
N ALA A 248 13.18 12.00 -8.87
CA ALA A 248 13.13 12.76 -10.12
C ALA A 248 14.18 12.26 -11.11
N ALA A 249 13.89 12.44 -12.41
CA ALA A 249 14.85 12.24 -13.50
C ALA A 249 14.45 13.08 -14.71
N PRO A 250 15.40 13.55 -15.53
CA PRO A 250 15.10 14.10 -16.84
C PRO A 250 14.30 13.07 -17.67
N ARG A 251 13.18 13.45 -18.24
CA ARG A 251 12.33 12.53 -19.02
C ARG A 251 13.09 11.84 -20.14
N ARG A 252 14.02 12.55 -20.79
CA ARG A 252 14.90 12.03 -21.84
C ARG A 252 15.85 10.92 -21.38
N ALA A 253 16.14 10.83 -20.08
CA ALA A 253 17.02 9.81 -19.51
C ALA A 253 16.29 8.53 -19.10
N VAL A 254 14.96 8.53 -19.13
CA VAL A 254 14.13 7.36 -18.79
C VAL A 254 13.96 6.49 -20.03
N ILE A 255 14.72 5.41 -20.09
CA ILE A 255 14.64 4.40 -21.17
C ILE A 255 13.83 3.21 -20.66
N ARG A 256 12.80 2.84 -21.41
CA ARG A 256 11.87 1.73 -21.12
C ARG A 256 11.84 0.73 -22.24
#